data_13ec02cf782d1c9ae69ff6c4e49b6dcc
#
_entry.id   13ec02cf782d1c9ae69ff6c4e49b6dcc
#
_cell.length_a   1.000
_cell.length_b   1.000
_cell.length_c   1.000
_cell.angle_alpha   90.00
_cell.angle_beta   90.00
_cell.angle_gamma   90.00
#
_symmetry.space_group_name_H-M   'P 1'
#
loop_
_entity.id
_entity.type
_entity.pdbx_description
1 polymer ?
#
loop_
_entity_poly.entity_id
_entity_poly.type
_entity_poly.pdbx_seq_one_letter_code
_entity_poly.pdbx_strand_id
1 'polypeptide(L)'
;LPLPQANALTQQLLEEQCESQRLDILGPQGYEEKVRQIIIESHHRLPNLEAIAAQFNSTSRTVRRKLKEQGYSFQELLAEELSRKSILLLQTTHLTIEQISARLGYSESASFIHAFKRWTGKTPKMYR
;
A
#
# COMPACT_ATOMS: atom_id res chain seq x y z
N LEU A 1 17.47 -16.57 -13.27
CA LEU A 1 17.66 -16.77 -12.95
C LEU A 1 17.82 -16.95 -13.11
N PRO A 2 17.09 -16.68 -13.21
CA PRO A 2 17.17 -16.82 -13.24
C PRO A 2 17.29 -17.24 -13.45
N LEU A 3 17.20 -16.99 -13.33
CA LEU A 3 17.28 -17.26 -13.23
C LEU A 3 17.34 -17.48 -13.31
N PRO A 4 17.28 -17.37 -13.43
CA PRO A 4 17.19 -17.44 -13.25
C PRO A 4 17.17 -17.60 -13.35
N GLN A 5 17.19 -17.14 -13.23
CA GLN A 5 17.12 -17.12 -13.13
C GLN A 5 16.91 -17.12 -13.27
N ALA A 6 17.35 -17.32 -13.94
CA ALA A 6 17.22 -17.32 -13.73
C ALA A 6 17.19 -17.21 -13.82
N ASN A 7 17.31 -16.94 -13.95
CA ASN A 7 17.30 -16.77 -13.73
C ASN A 7 17.08 -16.37 -13.89
N ALA A 8 17.19 -15.35 -14.31
CA ALA A 8 16.97 -15.03 -13.88
C ALA A 8 16.70 -14.96 -14.35
N LEU A 9 16.70 -14.80 -15.03
CA LEU A 9 16.41 -14.80 -14.93
C LEU A 9 16.21 -14.63 -15.28
N THR A 10 16.25 -14.36 -15.70
CA THR A 10 16.12 -14.04 -15.71
C THR A 10 16.16 -13.42 -15.73
N GLN A 11 16.51 -12.79 -15.88
CA GLN A 11 16.54 -12.17 -15.66
C GLN A 11 16.27 -11.36 -15.97
N GLN A 12 16.20 -10.96 -16.10
CA GLN A 12 15.83 -10.25 -16.41
C GLN A 12 15.28 -9.88 -17.27
N LEU A 13 15.36 -10.10 -18.07
CA LEU A 13 14.96 -9.99 -18.92
C LEU A 13 14.19 -9.45 -19.58
N LEU A 14 14.28 -8.60 -20.26
CA LEU A 14 13.36 -8.29 -20.66
C LEU A 14 12.63 -7.51 -19.98
N GLU A 15 12.91 -6.56 -19.86
CA GLU A 15 12.71 -6.41 -18.74
C GLU A 15 11.56 -5.62 -18.36
N GLU A 16 11.21 -4.43 -18.74
CA GLU A 16 10.07 -3.72 -18.36
C GLU A 16 8.83 -4.31 -18.85
N GLN A 17 8.79 -4.77 -20.04
CA GLN A 17 7.66 -5.46 -20.51
C GLN A 17 7.39 -6.68 -19.76
N CYS A 18 8.46 -7.31 -19.33
CA CYS A 18 8.35 -8.52 -18.58
C CYS A 18 7.83 -8.30 -17.20
N GLU A 19 7.96 -7.07 -16.69
CA GLU A 19 7.46 -6.79 -15.38
C GLU A 19 5.96 -6.93 -15.27
N SER A 20 5.24 -6.44 -16.25
CA SER A 20 3.81 -6.58 -16.27
C SER A 20 3.41 -8.03 -16.32
N GLN A 21 4.08 -8.79 -17.17
CA GLN A 21 3.79 -10.20 -17.27
C GLN A 21 4.16 -10.94 -16.03
N ARG A 22 5.22 -10.51 -15.38
CA ARG A 22 5.64 -11.15 -14.16
C ARG A 22 4.61 -11.02 -13.06
N LEU A 23 3.94 -9.87 -12.99
CA LEU A 23 2.87 -9.71 -12.02
C LEU A 23 1.73 -10.66 -12.28
N ASP A 24 1.42 -10.91 -13.54
CA ASP A 24 0.40 -11.89 -13.87
C ASP A 24 0.83 -13.29 -13.47
N ILE A 25 2.10 -13.60 -13.66
CA ILE A 25 2.63 -14.90 -13.29
C ILE A 25 2.60 -15.12 -11.78
N LEU A 26 2.87 -14.06 -11.02
CA LEU A 26 2.81 -14.16 -9.57
C LEU A 26 1.41 -14.43 -9.08
N GLY A 27 0.42 -14.10 -9.89
CA GLY A 27 -0.95 -14.35 -9.54
C GLY A 27 -1.46 -13.46 -8.45
N PRO A 28 -2.56 -13.86 -7.82
CA PRO A 28 -3.24 -12.98 -6.86
C PRO A 28 -2.37 -12.59 -5.68
N GLN A 29 -1.58 -13.51 -5.12
CA GLN A 29 -0.77 -13.19 -3.96
C GLN A 29 0.22 -12.09 -4.23
N GLY A 30 0.78 -12.09 -5.44
CA GLY A 30 1.71 -11.05 -5.80
C GLY A 30 1.05 -9.68 -5.86
N TYR A 31 -0.20 -9.64 -6.24
CA TYR A 31 -0.95 -8.40 -6.32
C TYR A 31 -1.14 -7.78 -4.95
N GLU A 32 -1.59 -8.58 -4.01
CA GLU A 32 -1.85 -8.07 -2.66
C GLU A 32 -0.57 -7.55 -2.02
N GLU A 33 0.50 -8.30 -2.11
CA GLU A 33 1.77 -7.88 -1.54
C GLU A 33 2.31 -6.62 -2.21
N LYS A 34 2.17 -6.52 -3.53
CA LYS A 34 2.65 -5.33 -4.23
C LYS A 34 1.85 -4.10 -3.85
N VAL A 35 0.55 -4.23 -3.71
CA VAL A 35 -0.28 -3.11 -3.29
C VAL A 35 0.11 -2.65 -1.89
N ARG A 36 0.30 -3.60 -0.97
CA ARG A 36 0.72 -3.25 0.40
C ARG A 36 2.06 -2.53 0.40
N GLN A 37 2.99 -3.00 -0.41
CA GLN A 37 4.31 -2.39 -0.47
C GLN A 37 4.24 -0.95 -0.97
N ILE A 38 3.40 -0.69 -1.96
CA ILE A 38 3.23 0.65 -2.46
C ILE A 38 2.64 1.56 -1.39
N ILE A 39 1.68 1.05 -0.62
CA ILE A 39 1.10 1.83 0.46
C ILE A 39 2.14 2.13 1.52
N ILE A 40 2.94 1.14 1.89
CA ILE A 40 3.97 1.31 2.91
C ILE A 40 5.00 2.35 2.48
N GLU A 41 5.35 2.37 1.20
CA GLU A 41 6.36 3.28 0.71
C GLU A 41 5.84 4.67 0.39
N SER A 42 4.55 4.90 0.51
CA SER A 42 3.99 6.22 0.27
C SER A 42 4.24 7.12 1.46
N HIS A 43 4.75 8.32 1.18
CA HIS A 43 5.00 9.30 2.23
C HIS A 43 4.45 10.65 1.79
N HIS A 44 3.80 11.36 2.71
CA HIS A 44 3.27 12.70 2.47
C HIS A 44 2.21 12.76 1.38
N ARG A 45 1.67 11.60 1.01
CA ARG A 45 0.63 11.52 -0.01
C ARG A 45 -0.17 10.25 0.24
N LEU A 46 -1.48 10.38 0.26
CA LEU A 46 -2.34 9.20 0.39
C LEU A 46 -2.28 8.39 -0.89
N PRO A 47 -2.06 7.08 -0.80
CA PRO A 47 -2.07 6.25 -1.98
C PRO A 47 -3.45 6.25 -2.61
N ASN A 48 -3.49 6.23 -3.95
CA ASN A 48 -4.76 6.10 -4.59
C ASN A 48 -4.68 4.97 -5.60
N LEU A 49 -5.83 4.33 -5.80
CA LEU A 49 -5.88 3.10 -6.54
C LEU A 49 -5.49 3.30 -8.00
N GLU A 50 -5.83 4.45 -8.56
CA GLU A 50 -5.50 4.71 -9.94
C GLU A 50 -4.00 4.86 -10.16
N ALA A 51 -3.32 5.51 -9.23
CA ALA A 51 -1.87 5.62 -9.32
C ALA A 51 -1.21 4.27 -9.17
N ILE A 52 -1.73 3.44 -8.28
CA ILE A 52 -1.21 2.08 -8.09
C ILE A 52 -1.41 1.26 -9.35
N ALA A 53 -2.59 1.36 -9.94
CA ALA A 53 -2.87 0.62 -11.17
C ALA A 53 -1.93 1.04 -12.30
N ALA A 54 -1.61 2.34 -12.37
CA ALA A 54 -0.69 2.82 -13.39
C ALA A 54 0.69 2.17 -13.23
N GLN A 55 1.13 1.94 -12.01
CA GLN A 55 2.41 1.28 -11.78
C GLN A 55 2.39 -0.17 -12.25
N PHE A 56 1.22 -0.77 -12.32
CA PHE A 56 1.07 -2.14 -12.79
C PHE A 56 0.72 -2.20 -14.27
N ASN A 57 0.71 -1.06 -14.97
CA ASN A 57 0.27 -0.99 -16.36
C ASN A 57 -1.14 -1.59 -16.48
N SER A 58 -2.00 -1.21 -15.56
CA SER A 58 -3.34 -1.80 -15.48
C SER A 58 -4.34 -0.70 -15.12
N THR A 59 -5.60 -1.07 -14.97
CA THR A 59 -6.64 -0.12 -14.59
C THR A 59 -7.02 -0.38 -13.12
N SER A 60 -7.62 0.64 -12.51
CA SER A 60 -8.08 0.49 -11.12
C SER A 60 -9.11 -0.63 -11.02
N ARG A 61 -9.92 -0.81 -12.06
CA ARG A 61 -10.91 -1.86 -12.08
C ARG A 61 -10.26 -3.24 -12.02
N THR A 62 -9.19 -3.43 -12.78
CA THR A 62 -8.49 -4.71 -12.82
C THR A 62 -7.80 -4.99 -11.48
N VAL A 63 -7.16 -3.99 -10.90
CA VAL A 63 -6.51 -4.17 -9.61
C VAL A 63 -7.55 -4.52 -8.55
N ARG A 64 -8.67 -3.81 -8.55
CA ARG A 64 -9.73 -4.05 -7.59
C ARG A 64 -10.28 -5.47 -7.72
N ARG A 65 -10.47 -5.92 -8.97
CA ARG A 65 -10.98 -7.25 -9.21
C ARG A 65 -10.01 -8.32 -8.72
N LYS A 66 -8.72 -8.13 -9.01
CA LYS A 66 -7.73 -9.11 -8.60
C LYS A 66 -7.58 -9.18 -7.09
N LEU A 67 -7.67 -8.06 -6.41
CA LEU A 67 -7.64 -8.06 -4.96
C LEU A 67 -8.86 -8.78 -4.40
N LYS A 68 -10.01 -8.56 -5.00
CA LYS A 68 -11.23 -9.19 -4.54
C LYS A 68 -11.16 -10.71 -4.70
N GLU A 69 -10.52 -11.18 -5.75
CA GLU A 69 -10.35 -12.61 -5.97
C GLU A 69 -9.54 -13.25 -4.84
N GLN A 70 -8.71 -12.47 -4.16
CA GLN A 70 -7.95 -12.97 -3.03
C GLN A 70 -8.62 -12.73 -1.70
N GLY A 71 -9.81 -12.13 -1.72
CA GLY A 71 -10.51 -11.84 -0.49
C GLY A 71 -10.15 -10.51 0.14
N TYR A 72 -9.55 -9.59 -0.62
CA TYR A 72 -9.14 -8.28 -0.09
C TYR A 72 -9.85 -7.17 -0.83
N SER A 73 -9.95 -6.01 -0.18
CA SER A 73 -10.31 -4.79 -0.86
C SER A 73 -9.18 -3.79 -0.64
N PHE A 74 -9.07 -2.83 -1.58
CA PHE A 74 -8.05 -1.80 -1.44
C PHE A 74 -8.23 -1.02 -0.15
N GLN A 75 -9.48 -0.74 0.22
CA GLN A 75 -9.75 0.00 1.44
C GLN A 75 -9.27 -0.76 2.68
N GLU A 76 -9.43 -2.06 2.68
CA GLU A 76 -8.94 -2.87 3.80
C GLU A 76 -7.43 -2.85 3.89
N LEU A 77 -6.75 -2.99 2.76
CA LEU A 77 -5.30 -2.95 2.74
C LEU A 77 -4.80 -1.58 3.18
N LEU A 78 -5.45 -0.53 2.69
CA LEU A 78 -5.08 0.83 3.04
C LEU A 78 -5.23 1.06 4.55
N ALA A 79 -6.37 0.64 5.10
CA ALA A 79 -6.63 0.78 6.53
C ALA A 79 -5.60 0.05 7.37
N GLU A 80 -5.28 -1.18 7.00
CA GLU A 80 -4.30 -1.97 7.74
C GLU A 80 -2.93 -1.33 7.73
N GLU A 81 -2.46 -0.92 6.56
CA GLU A 81 -1.11 -0.40 6.47
C GLU A 81 -0.98 0.99 7.06
N LEU A 82 -1.96 1.84 6.86
CA LEU A 82 -1.92 3.17 7.42
C LEU A 82 -2.10 3.16 8.93
N SER A 83 -2.94 2.27 9.46
CA SER A 83 -3.08 2.19 10.92
C SER A 83 -1.80 1.67 11.55
N ARG A 84 -1.18 0.66 10.95
CA ARG A 84 0.09 0.14 11.46
C ARG A 84 1.16 1.22 11.46
N LYS A 85 1.25 1.96 10.37
CA LYS A 85 2.24 3.02 10.23
C LYS A 85 2.02 4.13 11.25
N SER A 86 0.76 4.54 11.43
CA SER A 86 0.46 5.62 12.37
C SER A 86 0.68 5.17 13.81
N ILE A 87 0.31 3.94 14.16
CA ILE A 87 0.55 3.42 15.51
C ILE A 87 2.05 3.39 15.79
N LEU A 88 2.83 2.94 14.83
CA LEU A 88 4.28 2.91 14.99
C LEU A 88 4.82 4.30 15.26
N LEU A 89 4.38 5.30 14.49
CA LEU A 89 4.83 6.67 14.70
C LEU A 89 4.38 7.21 16.05
N LEU A 90 3.17 6.88 16.47
CA LEU A 90 2.65 7.34 17.77
C LEU A 90 3.47 6.77 18.91
N GLN A 91 3.93 5.55 18.80
CA GLN A 91 4.60 4.87 19.89
C GLN A 91 6.11 5.03 19.89
N THR A 92 6.71 5.31 18.73
CA THR A 92 8.16 5.39 18.64
C THR A 92 8.72 6.78 18.43
N THR A 93 7.84 7.78 18.19
CA THR A 93 8.32 9.15 17.93
C THR A 93 7.56 10.12 18.80
N HIS A 94 8.06 11.37 18.82
CA HIS A 94 7.37 12.46 19.51
C HIS A 94 6.65 13.38 18.55
N LEU A 95 6.38 12.90 17.34
CA LEU A 95 5.66 13.69 16.35
C LEU A 95 4.27 14.03 16.85
N THR A 96 3.81 15.24 16.54
CA THR A 96 2.45 15.63 16.89
C THR A 96 1.46 14.90 15.97
N ILE A 97 0.20 14.91 16.38
CA ILE A 97 -0.86 14.32 15.55
C ILE A 97 -0.88 14.99 14.18
N GLU A 98 -0.69 16.31 14.15
CA GLU A 98 -0.64 17.05 12.89
C GLU A 98 0.50 16.59 12.01
N GLN A 99 1.66 16.36 12.62
CA GLN A 99 2.83 15.92 11.87
C GLN A 99 2.65 14.51 11.32
N ILE A 100 2.06 13.62 12.12
CA ILE A 100 1.78 12.27 11.67
C ILE A 100 0.78 12.29 10.53
N SER A 101 -0.26 13.11 10.68
CA SER A 101 -1.28 13.27 9.66
C SER A 101 -0.66 13.68 8.33
N ALA A 102 0.24 14.66 8.37
CA ALA A 102 0.89 15.15 7.16
C ALA A 102 1.78 14.07 6.54
N ARG A 103 2.46 13.29 7.37
CA ARG A 103 3.30 12.21 6.86
C ARG A 103 2.52 11.14 6.13
N LEU A 104 1.27 10.93 6.56
CA LEU A 104 0.41 9.95 5.91
C LEU A 104 -0.25 10.51 4.66
N GLY A 105 -0.20 11.82 4.46
CA GLY A 105 -0.77 12.42 3.26
C GLY A 105 -2.10 13.09 3.46
N TYR A 106 -2.56 13.22 4.70
CA TYR A 106 -3.81 13.92 4.98
C TYR A 106 -3.58 15.42 4.98
N SER A 107 -4.50 16.15 4.40
CA SER A 107 -4.39 17.61 4.38
C SER A 107 -4.77 18.25 5.70
N GLU A 108 -5.57 17.53 6.51
CA GLU A 108 -6.01 18.04 7.80
C GLU A 108 -5.95 16.93 8.83
N SER A 109 -5.55 17.29 10.05
CA SER A 109 -5.45 16.29 11.11
C SER A 109 -6.81 15.72 11.48
N ALA A 110 -7.88 16.50 11.33
CA ALA A 110 -9.22 16.01 11.63
C ALA A 110 -9.57 14.81 10.76
N SER A 111 -9.21 14.86 9.48
CA SER A 111 -9.47 13.74 8.57
C SER A 111 -8.72 12.49 9.01
N PHE A 112 -7.48 12.67 9.42
CA PHE A 112 -6.68 11.55 9.91
C PHE A 112 -7.29 10.97 11.18
N ILE A 113 -7.69 11.82 12.12
CA ILE A 113 -8.26 11.35 13.38
C ILE A 113 -9.54 10.55 13.12
N HIS A 114 -10.38 11.03 12.24
CA HIS A 114 -11.59 10.30 11.86
C HIS A 114 -11.25 8.94 11.26
N ALA A 115 -10.29 8.91 10.35
CA ALA A 115 -9.89 7.66 9.71
C ALA A 115 -9.31 6.70 10.73
N PHE A 116 -8.43 7.19 11.59
CA PHE A 116 -7.78 6.36 12.61
C PHE A 116 -8.83 5.74 13.54
N LYS A 117 -9.81 6.54 13.95
CA LYS A 117 -10.85 6.03 14.82
C LYS A 117 -11.68 4.97 14.11
N ARG A 118 -11.89 5.12 12.81
CA ARG A 118 -12.60 4.13 12.02
C ARG A 118 -11.79 2.83 11.93
N TRP A 119 -10.46 2.95 11.79
CA TRP A 119 -9.59 1.77 11.67
C TRP A 119 -9.46 1.00 12.97
N THR A 120 -9.29 1.70 14.09
CA THR A 120 -8.91 1.08 15.37
C THR A 120 -9.98 1.15 16.43
N GLY A 121 -10.98 1.99 16.25
CA GLY A 121 -12.00 2.22 17.27
C GLY A 121 -11.60 3.19 18.36
N LYS A 122 -10.38 3.73 18.30
CA LYS A 122 -9.86 4.64 19.32
C LYS A 122 -9.19 5.82 18.67
N THR A 123 -9.00 6.89 19.45
CA THR A 123 -8.32 8.06 18.92
C THR A 123 -6.81 7.84 18.92
N PRO A 124 -6.08 8.57 18.05
CA PRO A 124 -4.62 8.43 18.05
C PRO A 124 -3.98 8.74 19.41
N LYS A 125 -4.58 9.69 20.13
CA LYS A 125 -4.04 10.07 21.43
C LYS A 125 -4.02 8.90 22.40
N MET A 126 -4.98 7.99 22.27
CA MET A 126 -5.06 6.83 23.14
C MET A 126 -3.96 5.83 22.91
N TYR A 127 -3.32 5.88 21.75
CA TYR A 127 -2.21 4.99 21.44
C TYR A 127 -0.85 5.57 21.83
N ARG A 128 -0.81 6.81 22.24
CA ARG A 128 0.44 7.47 22.63
C ARG A 128 0.71 7.39 24.16
#